data_67eb9c31be5c6d8e0910a572e524edc6
#
_entry.id   67eb9c31be5c6d8e0910a572e524edc6
#
_cell.length_a   1.000
_cell.length_b   1.000
_cell.length_c   1.000
_cell.angle_alpha   90.00
_cell.angle_beta   90.00
_cell.angle_gamma   90.00
#
_symmetry.space_group_name_H-M   'P 1'
#
loop_
_entity.id
_entity.type
_entity.pdbx_description
1 polymer ?
#
loop_
_entity_poly.entity_id
_entity_poly.type
_entity_poly.pdbx_seq_one_letter_code
_entity_poly.pdbx_strand_id
1 'polypeptide(L)' 'MKLEIEIDVLNAEEVLKVHKGQLMGLLTDVMMSKDKIKKKVEQAILEEMISQLSEELPKVLREEYVNAIVNYHIVEDDF' A
#
# COMPACT_ATOMS: atom_id res chain seq x y z
N MET A 1 -8.53 -13.99 -13.72
CA MET A 1 -7.94 -14.42 -12.43
C MET A 1 -7.64 -13.24 -11.56
N LYS A 2 -7.59 -13.45 -10.26
CA LYS A 2 -7.32 -12.40 -9.27
C LYS A 2 -6.22 -12.85 -8.34
N LEU A 3 -5.38 -11.91 -7.95
CA LEU A 3 -4.41 -12.07 -6.87
C LEU A 3 -4.84 -11.18 -5.71
N GLU A 4 -4.97 -11.74 -4.54
CA GLU A 4 -5.25 -10.97 -3.33
C GLU A 4 -4.02 -10.95 -2.43
N ILE A 5 -3.67 -9.78 -1.93
CA ILE A 5 -2.56 -9.60 -1.01
C ILE A 5 -3.11 -8.93 0.24
N GLU A 6 -2.94 -9.59 1.37
CA GLU A 6 -3.29 -9.01 2.66
C GLU A 6 -2.02 -8.57 3.37
N ILE A 7 -2.04 -7.38 3.93
CA ILE A 7 -0.91 -6.84 4.66
C ILE A 7 -1.39 -6.47 6.06
N ASP A 8 -0.72 -7.02 7.06
CA ASP A 8 -0.97 -6.71 8.45
C ASP A 8 0.32 -6.16 9.06
N VAL A 9 0.40 -4.85 9.21
CA VAL A 9 1.58 -4.20 9.76
C VAL A 9 1.59 -4.33 11.28
N LEU A 10 2.61 -5.00 11.80
CA LEU A 10 2.71 -5.28 13.24
C LEU A 10 3.45 -4.20 14.02
N ASN A 11 4.22 -3.36 13.33
CA ASN A 11 5.08 -2.35 13.94
C ASN A 11 4.86 -0.96 13.35
N ALA A 12 3.60 -0.58 13.19
CA ALA A 12 3.24 0.68 12.54
C ALA A 12 3.89 1.90 13.18
N GLU A 13 4.01 1.91 14.50
CA GLU A 13 4.64 3.02 15.21
C GLU A 13 6.13 3.15 14.89
N GLU A 14 6.84 2.03 14.74
CA GLU A 14 8.25 2.06 14.32
C GLU A 14 8.39 2.56 12.90
N VAL A 15 7.51 2.09 12.00
CA VAL A 15 7.50 2.54 10.61
C VAL A 15 7.27 4.04 10.55
N LEU A 16 6.37 4.56 11.36
CA LEU A 16 6.09 5.98 11.45
C LEU A 16 7.33 6.78 11.89
N LYS A 17 8.06 6.27 12.86
CA LYS A 17 9.29 6.93 13.34
C LYS A 17 10.38 6.96 12.27
N VAL A 18 10.56 5.86 11.55
CA VAL A 18 11.57 5.74 10.51
C VAL A 18 11.25 6.63 9.31
N HIS A 19 9.97 6.71 8.93
CA HIS A 19 9.51 7.45 7.75
C HIS A 19 8.76 8.74 8.11
N LYS A 20 9.14 9.37 9.22
CA LYS A 20 8.44 10.52 9.76
C LYS A 20 8.24 11.64 8.74
N GLY A 21 9.27 11.93 7.93
CA GLY A 21 9.19 12.96 6.91
C GLY A 21 8.26 12.62 5.76
N GLN A 22 8.17 11.34 5.42
CA GLN A 22 7.36 10.87 4.29
C GLN A 22 5.90 10.67 4.67
N LEU A 23 5.64 10.27 5.91
CA LEU A 23 4.30 9.96 6.38
C LEU A 23 3.61 11.13 7.12
N MET A 24 4.33 12.20 7.37
CA MET A 24 3.78 13.37 8.08
C MET A 24 2.57 13.98 7.37
N GLY A 25 2.53 13.93 6.04
CA GLY A 25 1.38 14.41 5.28
C GLY A 25 0.13 13.57 5.46
N LEU A 26 0.29 12.31 5.89
CA LEU A 26 -0.81 11.39 6.17
C LEU A 26 -1.25 11.47 7.63
N LEU A 27 -0.41 12.01 8.51
CA LEU A 27 -0.62 12.06 9.94
C LEU A 27 -0.66 13.50 10.41
N THR A 28 -1.65 14.24 9.93
CA THR A 28 -1.85 15.63 10.34
C THR A 28 -2.45 15.75 11.72
N ASP A 29 -2.96 14.67 12.27
CA ASP A 29 -3.60 14.65 13.57
C ASP A 29 -2.77 13.85 14.57
N VAL A 30 -2.20 14.55 15.55
CA VAL A 30 -1.36 13.99 16.60
C VAL A 30 -2.15 13.08 17.54
N MET A 31 -3.48 13.19 17.52
CA MET A 31 -4.38 12.46 18.41
C MET A 31 -4.92 11.16 17.81
N MET A 32 -4.30 10.64 16.77
CA MET A 32 -4.75 9.41 16.14
C MET A 32 -4.53 8.19 17.03
N SER A 33 -5.53 7.31 17.07
CA SER A 33 -5.41 6.04 17.75
C SER A 33 -4.42 5.11 17.04
N LYS A 34 -3.92 4.10 17.74
CA LYS A 34 -3.01 3.11 17.17
C LYS A 34 -3.61 2.42 15.94
N ASP A 35 -4.91 2.11 15.99
CA ASP A 35 -5.59 1.47 14.87
C ASP A 35 -5.64 2.37 13.64
N LYS A 36 -5.85 3.67 13.82
CA LYS A 36 -5.84 4.61 12.71
C LYS A 36 -4.45 4.77 12.11
N ILE A 37 -3.42 4.81 12.95
CA ILE A 37 -2.04 4.87 12.49
C ILE A 37 -1.71 3.63 11.67
N LYS A 38 -2.07 2.46 12.16
CA LYS A 38 -1.87 1.19 11.47
C LYS A 38 -2.54 1.20 10.09
N LYS A 39 -3.79 1.63 10.01
CA LYS A 39 -4.52 1.71 8.74
C LYS A 39 -3.88 2.68 7.76
N LYS A 40 -3.42 3.83 8.24
CA LYS A 40 -2.74 4.82 7.39
C LYS A 40 -1.42 4.29 6.85
N VAL A 41 -0.65 3.61 7.67
CA VAL A 41 0.61 2.99 7.24
C VAL A 41 0.32 1.88 6.21
N GLU A 42 -0.64 1.02 6.47
CA GLU A 42 -1.02 -0.05 5.53
C GLU A 42 -1.49 0.51 4.20
N GLN A 43 -2.29 1.57 4.23
CA GLN A 43 -2.76 2.21 3.01
C GLN A 43 -1.60 2.80 2.20
N ALA A 44 -0.65 3.45 2.87
CA ALA A 44 0.52 4.02 2.21
C ALA A 44 1.37 2.93 1.55
N ILE A 45 1.56 1.80 2.23
CA ILE A 45 2.30 0.65 1.70
C ILE A 45 1.58 0.10 0.47
N LEU A 46 0.27 -0.08 0.53
CA LEU A 46 -0.50 -0.61 -0.59
C LEU A 46 -0.44 0.32 -1.81
N GLU A 47 -0.55 1.63 -1.60
CA GLU A 47 -0.44 2.61 -2.68
C GLU A 47 0.93 2.56 -3.34
N GLU A 48 2.00 2.45 -2.55
CA GLU A 48 3.34 2.33 -3.08
C GLU A 48 3.53 1.03 -3.86
N MET A 49 3.00 -0.08 -3.36
CA MET A 49 3.04 -1.35 -4.07
C MET A 49 2.32 -1.28 -5.41
N ILE A 50 1.15 -0.66 -5.44
CA ILE A 50 0.38 -0.48 -6.69
C ILE A 50 1.18 0.37 -7.67
N SER A 51 1.81 1.44 -7.20
CA SER A 51 2.63 2.30 -8.04
C SER A 51 3.77 1.51 -8.69
N GLN A 52 4.48 0.70 -7.92
CA GLN A 52 5.57 -0.11 -8.43
C GLN A 52 5.08 -1.21 -9.37
N LEU A 53 3.99 -1.89 -9.04
CA LEU A 53 3.40 -2.90 -9.92
C LEU A 53 2.94 -2.29 -11.24
N SER A 54 2.39 -1.07 -11.20
CA SER A 54 1.95 -0.37 -12.42
C SER A 54 3.11 -0.08 -13.38
N GLU A 55 4.33 0.06 -12.86
CA GLU A 55 5.52 0.26 -13.68
C GLU A 55 6.12 -1.06 -14.15
N GLU A 56 6.24 -2.05 -13.26
CA GLU A 56 6.98 -3.28 -13.54
C GLU A 56 6.15 -4.35 -14.26
N LEU A 57 4.88 -4.50 -13.89
CA LEU A 57 4.05 -5.57 -14.43
C LEU A 57 3.87 -5.51 -15.95
N PRO A 58 3.65 -4.33 -16.57
CA PRO A 58 3.58 -4.27 -18.03
C PRO A 58 4.87 -4.71 -18.72
N LYS A 59 6.02 -4.48 -18.11
CA LYS A 59 7.30 -4.92 -18.65
C LYS A 59 7.40 -6.44 -18.64
N VAL A 60 7.05 -7.06 -17.51
CA VAL A 60 7.08 -8.51 -17.35
C VAL A 60 6.13 -9.17 -18.34
N LEU A 61 4.92 -8.64 -18.50
CA LEU A 61 3.94 -9.18 -19.42
C LEU A 61 4.42 -9.11 -20.87
N ARG A 62 5.06 -8.01 -21.24
CA ARG A 62 5.63 -7.87 -22.59
C ARG A 62 6.76 -8.84 -22.87
N GLU A 63 7.61 -9.08 -21.87
CA GLU A 63 8.70 -10.04 -22.01
C GLU A 63 8.18 -11.45 -22.24
N GLU A 64 7.02 -11.78 -21.70
CA GLU A 64 6.38 -13.10 -21.87
C GLU A 64 5.37 -13.11 -23.02
N TYR A 65 5.30 -12.07 -23.82
CA TYR A 65 4.36 -11.93 -24.93
C TYR A 65 2.90 -12.06 -24.50
N VAL A 66 2.59 -11.62 -23.29
CA VAL A 66 1.23 -11.66 -22.75
C VAL A 66 0.52 -10.34 -23.04
N ASN A 67 -0.65 -10.42 -23.64
CA ASN A 67 -1.54 -9.28 -23.83
C ASN A 67 -2.65 -9.36 -22.79
N ALA A 68 -2.67 -8.45 -21.82
CA ALA A 68 -3.59 -8.49 -20.71
C ALA A 68 -4.00 -7.10 -20.26
N ILE A 69 -5.19 -7.00 -19.71
CA ILE A 69 -5.66 -5.80 -19.01
C ILE A 69 -5.50 -6.06 -17.52
N VAL A 70 -4.85 -5.15 -16.82
CA VAL A 70 -4.60 -5.28 -15.38
C VAL A 70 -5.25 -4.11 -14.66
N ASN A 71 -6.08 -4.42 -13.69
CA ASN A 71 -6.77 -3.44 -12.87
C ASN A 71 -6.32 -3.58 -11.42
N TYR A 72 -6.16 -2.44 -10.77
CA TYR A 72 -5.74 -2.38 -9.36
C TYR A 72 -6.83 -1.69 -8.55
N HIS A 73 -7.14 -2.24 -7.40
CA HIS A 73 -8.01 -1.58 -6.44
C HIS A 73 -7.67 -2.04 -5.02
N ILE A 74 -7.88 -1.16 -4.08
CA ILE A 74 -7.66 -1.43 -2.67
C ILE A 74 -9.02 -1.76 -2.06
N VAL A 75 -9.08 -2.93 -1.41
CA VAL A 75 -10.28 -3.32 -0.65
C VAL A 75 -10.04 -2.95 0.81
N GLU A 76 -10.86 -2.06 1.32
CA GLU A 76 -10.79 -1.67 2.73
C GLU A 76 -11.66 -2.60 3.56
N ASP A 77 -11.09 -3.05 4.70
CA ASP A 77 -11.87 -3.79 5.67
C ASP A 77 -12.78 -2.83 6.44
N ASP A 78 -14.08 -3.05 6.33
CA ASP A 78 -15.07 -2.30 7.09
C ASP A 78 -15.19 -2.89 8.49
N PHE A 79 -14.82 -2.12 9.48
CA PHE A 79 -15.05 -2.46 10.88
C PHE A 79 -16.14 -1.57 11.46
#